data_e2a223ff2e93d37c5391d6ab4219bfaf
#
_entry.id   e2a223ff2e93d37c5391d6ab4219bfaf
#
_cell.length_a   1.000
_cell.length_b   1.000
_cell.length_c   1.000
_cell.angle_alpha   90.00
_cell.angle_beta   90.00
_cell.angle_gamma   90.00
#
_symmetry.space_group_name_H-M   'P 1'
#
loop_
_entity.id
_entity.type
_entity.pdbx_description
1 polymer ?
#
loop_
_entity_poly.entity_id
_entity_poly.type
_entity_poly.pdbx_seq_one_letter_code
_entity_poly.pdbx_strand_id
1 'polypeptide(L)'
;QAAFLLDCFIFYSIFRYGTKQPMNDDSKKHFKLFCIINFLFWICFSYFYMSESYDTAIGANSGYIINVILSLQCVFMLMQTQDTSRFSMLLTWSRMLGTGLISVSMFIFYPESHFIQLLGVSCLVLDLSFIYILWQRHGKLI
;
A
#
# COMPACT_ATOMS: atom_id res chain seq x y z
N GLN A 1 -3.73 -5.17 16.16
CA GLN A 1 -2.61 -4.66 17.01
C GLN A 1 -1.24 -5.01 16.40
N ALA A 2 -1.02 -6.23 15.87
CA ALA A 2 0.26 -6.61 15.25
C ALA A 2 0.61 -5.76 14.00
N ALA A 3 -0.39 -5.43 13.18
CA ALA A 3 -0.21 -4.57 12.00
C ALA A 3 0.27 -3.18 12.39
N PHE A 4 -0.31 -2.57 13.42
CA PHE A 4 0.10 -1.26 13.91
C PHE A 4 1.58 -1.22 14.37
N LEU A 5 2.06 -2.28 15.05
CA LEU A 5 3.47 -2.37 15.44
C LEU A 5 4.39 -2.46 14.21
N LEU A 6 3.96 -3.19 13.18
CA LEU A 6 4.68 -3.30 11.92
C LEU A 6 4.74 -1.95 11.19
N ASP A 7 3.63 -1.21 11.18
CA ASP A 7 3.56 0.12 10.58
C ASP A 7 4.47 1.13 11.29
N CYS A 8 4.52 1.08 12.62
CA CYS A 8 5.46 1.89 13.41
C CYS A 8 6.92 1.55 13.07
N PHE A 9 7.24 0.26 12.89
CA PHE A 9 8.58 -0.17 12.52
C PHE A 9 8.94 0.28 11.09
N ILE A 10 8.02 0.17 10.14
CA ILE A 10 8.20 0.64 8.77
C ILE A 10 8.42 2.16 8.77
N PHE A 11 7.57 2.91 9.48
CA PHE A 11 7.71 4.37 9.59
C PHE A 11 9.07 4.77 10.18
N TYR A 12 9.48 4.11 11.27
CA TYR A 12 10.80 4.33 11.87
C TYR A 12 11.93 4.06 10.87
N SER A 13 11.82 2.98 10.12
CA SER A 13 12.81 2.61 9.09
C SER A 13 12.89 3.66 7.98
N ILE A 14 11.75 4.14 7.49
CA ILE A 14 11.69 5.21 6.47
C ILE A 14 12.30 6.49 7.03
N PHE A 15 11.94 6.88 8.25
CA PHE A 15 12.44 8.09 8.90
C PHE A 15 13.97 8.06 9.12
N ARG A 16 14.50 6.89 9.47
CA ARG A 16 15.94 6.70 9.75
C ARG A 16 16.78 6.54 8.49
N TYR A 17 16.28 5.80 7.51
CA TYR A 17 17.07 5.38 6.35
C TYR A 17 16.66 6.05 5.03
N GLY A 18 15.50 6.70 4.98
CA GLY A 18 14.98 7.31 3.74
C GLY A 18 15.92 8.36 3.16
N THR A 19 16.64 9.12 4.00
CA THR A 19 17.62 10.13 3.54
C THR A 19 18.88 9.52 2.90
N LYS A 20 19.09 8.20 3.03
CA LYS A 20 20.23 7.50 2.40
C LYS A 20 19.96 7.12 0.95
N GLN A 21 18.72 7.25 0.48
CA GLN A 21 18.39 7.03 -0.92
C GLN A 21 18.91 8.17 -1.80
N PRO A 22 19.16 7.91 -3.10
CA PRO A 22 19.59 8.95 -4.04
C PRO A 22 18.46 9.95 -4.24
N MET A 23 18.51 11.02 -3.47
CA MET A 23 17.57 12.15 -3.52
C MET A 23 18.37 13.45 -3.74
N ASN A 24 17.71 14.44 -4.33
CA ASN A 24 18.29 15.79 -4.45
C ASN A 24 18.54 16.37 -3.06
N ASP A 25 19.62 17.17 -2.90
CA ASP A 25 20.06 17.65 -1.58
C ASP A 25 19.01 18.53 -0.90
N ASP A 26 18.25 19.33 -1.65
CA ASP A 26 17.13 20.10 -1.14
C ASP A 26 16.01 19.19 -0.59
N SER A 27 15.75 18.09 -1.26
CA SER A 27 14.74 17.11 -0.81
C SER A 27 15.17 16.38 0.47
N LYS A 28 16.47 16.08 0.63
CA LYS A 28 17.00 15.46 1.85
C LYS A 28 16.82 16.35 3.07
N LYS A 29 17.06 17.67 2.90
CA LYS A 29 16.95 18.65 4.00
C LYS A 29 15.53 18.68 4.59
N HIS A 30 14.53 18.60 3.74
CA HIS A 30 13.12 18.70 4.15
C HIS A 30 12.44 17.35 4.37
N PHE A 31 13.12 16.24 4.07
CA PHE A 31 12.53 14.89 4.11
C PHE A 31 11.93 14.54 5.48
N LYS A 32 12.69 14.78 6.55
CA LYS A 32 12.22 14.47 7.92
C LYS A 32 11.00 15.30 8.31
N LEU A 33 11.01 16.58 7.97
CA LEU A 33 9.88 17.47 8.22
C LEU A 33 8.65 17.01 7.44
N PHE A 34 8.83 16.64 6.17
CA PHE A 34 7.76 16.10 5.34
C PHE A 34 7.17 14.80 5.94
N CYS A 35 8.01 13.88 6.42
CA CYS A 35 7.55 12.65 7.08
C CYS A 35 6.71 12.96 8.33
N ILE A 36 7.14 13.92 9.16
CA ILE A 36 6.41 14.30 10.38
C ILE A 36 5.05 14.92 10.02
N ILE A 37 5.03 15.87 9.07
CA ILE A 37 3.79 16.51 8.62
C ILE A 37 2.83 15.48 8.04
N ASN A 38 3.33 14.57 7.20
CA ASN A 38 2.53 13.52 6.60
C ASN A 38 1.95 12.58 7.68
N PHE A 39 2.74 12.19 8.66
CA PHE A 39 2.29 11.35 9.78
C PHE A 39 1.20 12.02 10.61
N LEU A 40 1.37 13.29 10.96
CA LEU A 40 0.35 14.07 11.68
C LEU A 40 -0.92 14.22 10.86
N PHE A 41 -0.79 14.50 9.56
CA PHE A 41 -1.93 14.58 8.64
C PHE A 41 -2.74 13.26 8.65
N TRP A 42 -2.07 12.11 8.54
CA TRP A 42 -2.75 10.82 8.54
C TRP A 42 -3.43 10.47 9.86
N ILE A 43 -2.84 10.87 11.00
CA ILE A 43 -3.49 10.72 12.32
C ILE A 43 -4.77 11.56 12.36
N CYS A 44 -4.70 12.84 12.01
CA CYS A 44 -5.86 13.72 12.00
C CYS A 44 -6.93 13.23 11.01
N PHE A 45 -6.52 12.86 9.81
CA PHE A 45 -7.42 12.33 8.78
C PHE A 45 -8.16 11.08 9.28
N SER A 46 -7.43 10.10 9.82
CA SER A 46 -8.04 8.87 10.35
C SER A 46 -9.01 9.16 11.48
N TYR A 47 -8.65 10.07 12.39
CA TYR A 47 -9.53 10.45 13.49
C TYR A 47 -10.84 11.05 12.99
N PHE A 48 -10.79 12.05 12.10
CA PHE A 48 -12.00 12.68 11.56
C PHE A 48 -12.80 11.72 10.69
N TYR A 49 -12.14 10.91 9.88
CA TYR A 49 -12.79 9.93 9.01
C TYR A 49 -13.61 8.90 9.79
N MET A 50 -13.08 8.46 10.95
CA MET A 50 -13.80 7.56 11.83
C MET A 50 -14.89 8.28 12.63
N SER A 51 -14.65 9.49 13.15
CA SER A 51 -15.61 10.25 13.95
C SER A 51 -16.85 10.66 13.16
N GLU A 52 -16.70 10.93 11.87
CA GLU A 52 -17.80 11.27 10.96
C GLU A 52 -18.52 10.02 10.40
N SER A 53 -18.17 8.84 10.89
CA SER A 53 -18.79 7.56 10.47
C SER A 53 -18.65 7.23 8.98
N TYR A 54 -17.61 7.76 8.31
CA TYR A 54 -17.30 7.41 6.93
C TYR A 54 -16.69 6.02 6.77
N ASP A 55 -16.23 5.43 7.88
CA ASP A 55 -15.65 4.09 7.88
C ASP A 55 -16.52 3.09 8.63
N THR A 56 -16.29 1.81 8.35
CA THR A 56 -16.86 0.71 9.13
C THR A 56 -16.17 0.65 10.49
N ALA A 57 -16.81 0.00 11.47
CA ALA A 57 -16.26 -0.16 12.83
C ALA A 57 -14.87 -0.83 12.87
N ILE A 58 -14.51 -1.56 11.82
CA ILE A 58 -13.20 -2.24 11.68
C ILE A 58 -12.24 -1.52 10.73
N GLY A 59 -12.59 -0.34 10.21
CA GLY A 59 -11.72 0.42 9.31
C GLY A 59 -11.60 -0.18 7.91
N ALA A 60 -12.64 -0.83 7.39
CA ALA A 60 -12.56 -1.52 6.10
C ALA A 60 -12.40 -0.55 4.92
N ASN A 61 -13.12 0.57 4.91
CA ASN A 61 -13.06 1.53 3.81
C ASN A 61 -11.67 2.16 3.71
N SER A 62 -11.17 2.69 4.82
CA SER A 62 -9.82 3.31 4.87
C SER A 62 -8.73 2.30 4.52
N GLY A 63 -8.83 1.06 5.03
CA GLY A 63 -7.89 0.00 4.73
C GLY A 63 -7.83 -0.34 3.24
N TYR A 64 -8.97 -0.43 2.57
CA TYR A 64 -9.00 -0.69 1.13
C TYR A 64 -8.56 0.50 0.28
N ILE A 65 -8.91 1.72 0.65
CA ILE A 65 -8.43 2.92 -0.04
C ILE A 65 -6.90 2.97 -0.01
N ILE A 66 -6.30 2.74 1.16
CA ILE A 66 -4.83 2.68 1.30
C ILE A 66 -4.24 1.54 0.46
N ASN A 67 -4.87 0.37 0.46
CA ASN A 67 -4.42 -0.78 -0.33
C ASN A 67 -4.44 -0.49 -1.84
N VAL A 68 -5.49 0.14 -2.36
CA VAL A 68 -5.56 0.57 -3.77
C VAL A 68 -4.43 1.53 -4.11
N ILE A 69 -4.19 2.54 -3.25
CA ILE A 69 -3.10 3.51 -3.45
C ILE A 69 -1.74 2.81 -3.46
N LEU A 70 -1.49 1.89 -2.52
CA LEU A 70 -0.25 1.14 -2.45
C LEU A 70 -0.07 0.21 -3.67
N SER A 71 -1.13 -0.44 -4.14
CA SER A 71 -1.08 -1.29 -5.34
C SER A 71 -0.77 -0.46 -6.59
N LEU A 72 -1.40 0.72 -6.74
CA LEU A 72 -1.08 1.67 -7.81
C LEU A 72 0.38 2.12 -7.76
N GLN A 73 0.88 2.48 -6.59
CA GLN A 73 2.28 2.90 -6.41
C GLN A 73 3.25 1.78 -6.78
N CYS A 74 2.96 0.53 -6.39
CA CYS A 74 3.78 -0.63 -6.76
C CYS A 74 3.84 -0.83 -8.27
N VAL A 75 2.70 -0.78 -8.96
CA VAL A 75 2.64 -0.88 -10.44
C VAL A 75 3.43 0.25 -11.06
N PHE A 76 3.23 1.49 -10.61
CA PHE A 76 3.91 2.66 -11.15
C PHE A 76 5.42 2.59 -10.94
N MET A 77 5.86 2.19 -9.74
CA MET A 77 7.28 2.01 -9.43
C MET A 77 7.91 0.91 -10.30
N LEU A 78 7.20 -0.19 -10.54
CA LEU A 78 7.66 -1.25 -11.44
C LEU A 78 7.78 -0.75 -12.89
N MET A 79 6.85 0.10 -13.33
CA MET A 79 6.89 0.67 -14.69
C MET A 79 8.09 1.61 -14.88
N GLN A 80 8.46 2.38 -13.86
CA GLN A 80 9.58 3.32 -13.91
C GLN A 80 10.95 2.65 -13.75
N THR A 81 11.03 1.52 -13.06
CA THR A 81 12.29 0.85 -12.74
C THR A 81 12.66 -0.12 -13.87
N GLN A 82 13.89 -0.02 -14.37
CA GLN A 82 14.44 -1.00 -15.33
C GLN A 82 14.94 -2.27 -14.63
N ASP A 83 15.50 -2.13 -13.42
CA ASP A 83 16.03 -3.24 -12.64
C ASP A 83 14.93 -3.87 -11.79
N THR A 84 14.51 -5.07 -12.19
CA THR A 84 13.47 -5.85 -11.49
C THR A 84 14.03 -6.76 -10.39
N SER A 85 15.35 -6.83 -10.21
CA SER A 85 15.99 -7.69 -9.20
C SER A 85 15.56 -7.37 -7.76
N ARG A 86 15.10 -6.14 -7.53
CA ARG A 86 14.61 -5.66 -6.22
C ARG A 86 13.19 -6.13 -5.88
N PHE A 87 12.46 -6.66 -6.85
CA PHE A 87 11.09 -7.12 -6.66
C PHE A 87 11.05 -8.64 -6.50
N SER A 88 10.67 -9.09 -5.31
CA SER A 88 10.51 -10.53 -5.05
C SER A 88 9.17 -11.02 -5.56
N MET A 89 9.18 -12.01 -6.44
CA MET A 89 7.97 -12.67 -6.93
C MET A 89 7.19 -13.32 -5.78
N LEU A 90 7.90 -13.94 -4.82
CA LEU A 90 7.27 -14.56 -3.65
C LEU A 90 6.51 -13.53 -2.80
N LEU A 91 7.12 -12.36 -2.55
CA LEU A 91 6.49 -11.27 -1.79
C LEU A 91 5.23 -10.76 -2.50
N THR A 92 5.29 -10.66 -3.83
CA THR A 92 4.16 -10.20 -4.65
C THR A 92 2.98 -11.17 -4.57
N TRP A 93 3.22 -12.46 -4.70
CA TRP A 93 2.20 -13.49 -4.55
C TRP A 93 1.61 -13.52 -3.14
N SER A 94 2.46 -13.43 -2.10
CA SER A 94 2.01 -13.41 -0.71
C SER A 94 1.10 -12.21 -0.44
N ARG A 95 1.42 -11.05 -0.99
CA ARG A 95 0.58 -9.85 -0.89
C ARG A 95 -0.78 -10.06 -1.57
N MET A 96 -0.79 -10.53 -2.82
CA MET A 96 -2.03 -10.79 -3.55
C MET A 96 -2.93 -11.79 -2.82
N LEU A 97 -2.35 -12.88 -2.28
CA LEU A 97 -3.10 -13.85 -1.50
C LEU A 97 -3.67 -13.23 -0.21
N GLY A 98 -2.90 -12.41 0.49
CA GLY A 98 -3.34 -11.72 1.70
C GLY A 98 -4.51 -10.76 1.41
N THR A 99 -4.38 -9.89 0.42
CA THR A 99 -5.45 -8.96 0.01
C THR A 99 -6.67 -9.69 -0.52
N GLY A 100 -6.48 -10.78 -1.27
CA GLY A 100 -7.55 -11.63 -1.80
C GLY A 100 -8.38 -12.30 -0.70
N LEU A 101 -7.72 -12.91 0.29
CA LEU A 101 -8.40 -13.55 1.42
C LEU A 101 -9.21 -12.55 2.26
N ILE A 102 -8.64 -11.37 2.52
CA ILE A 102 -9.35 -10.30 3.21
C ILE A 102 -10.56 -9.84 2.39
N SER A 103 -10.41 -9.70 1.07
CA SER A 103 -11.53 -9.29 0.20
C SER A 103 -12.67 -10.30 0.21
N VAL A 104 -12.36 -11.60 0.17
CA VAL A 104 -13.39 -12.65 0.30
C VAL A 104 -14.12 -12.53 1.64
N SER A 105 -13.37 -12.36 2.74
CA SER A 105 -13.98 -12.18 4.07
C SER A 105 -14.89 -10.95 4.11
N MET A 106 -14.46 -9.82 3.54
CA MET A 106 -15.26 -8.58 3.52
C MET A 106 -16.51 -8.69 2.66
N PHE A 107 -16.47 -9.44 1.55
CA PHE A 107 -17.65 -9.70 0.74
C PHE A 107 -18.71 -10.55 1.50
N ILE A 108 -18.24 -11.41 2.41
CA ILE A 108 -19.14 -12.19 3.28
C ILE A 108 -19.72 -11.33 4.40
N PHE A 109 -18.89 -10.49 5.04
CA PHE A 109 -19.32 -9.66 6.17
C PHE A 109 -20.12 -8.41 5.77
N TYR A 110 -19.86 -7.86 4.59
CA TYR A 110 -20.49 -6.63 4.08
C TYR A 110 -21.04 -6.81 2.66
N PRO A 111 -22.00 -7.74 2.45
CA PRO A 111 -22.52 -8.04 1.11
C PRO A 111 -23.23 -6.85 0.45
N GLU A 112 -23.82 -5.96 1.26
CA GLU A 112 -24.54 -4.77 0.80
C GLU A 112 -23.62 -3.59 0.44
N SER A 113 -22.32 -3.66 0.77
CA SER A 113 -21.39 -2.56 0.53
C SER A 113 -20.73 -2.69 -0.83
N HIS A 114 -21.40 -2.17 -1.87
CA HIS A 114 -20.83 -2.13 -3.23
C HIS A 114 -19.50 -1.36 -3.31
N PHE A 115 -19.31 -0.39 -2.42
CA PHE A 115 -18.07 0.38 -2.37
C PHE A 115 -16.87 -0.49 -1.94
N ILE A 116 -17.01 -1.30 -0.89
CA ILE A 116 -15.97 -2.25 -0.45
C ILE A 116 -15.71 -3.28 -1.54
N GLN A 117 -16.77 -3.78 -2.19
CA GLN A 117 -16.63 -4.73 -3.29
C GLN A 117 -15.84 -4.16 -4.47
N LEU A 118 -16.15 -2.91 -4.87
CA LEU A 118 -15.42 -2.22 -5.93
C LEU A 118 -13.93 -2.06 -5.58
N LEU A 119 -13.63 -1.62 -4.37
CA LEU A 119 -12.25 -1.45 -3.91
C LEU A 119 -11.49 -2.78 -3.87
N GLY A 120 -12.14 -3.86 -3.38
CA GLY A 120 -11.55 -5.20 -3.34
C GLY A 120 -11.22 -5.74 -4.73
N VAL A 121 -12.14 -5.58 -5.69
CA VAL A 121 -11.88 -5.95 -7.10
C VAL A 121 -10.77 -5.09 -7.70
N SER A 122 -10.75 -3.79 -7.41
CA SER A 122 -9.69 -2.89 -7.89
C SER A 122 -8.31 -3.30 -7.38
N CYS A 123 -8.18 -3.66 -6.09
CA CYS A 123 -6.94 -4.19 -5.54
C CYS A 123 -6.50 -5.45 -6.27
N LEU A 124 -7.42 -6.40 -6.49
CA LEU A 124 -7.11 -7.65 -7.17
C LEU A 124 -6.60 -7.41 -8.60
N VAL A 125 -7.27 -6.55 -9.36
CA VAL A 125 -6.87 -6.21 -10.73
C VAL A 125 -5.47 -5.58 -10.75
N LEU A 126 -5.18 -4.67 -9.81
CA LEU A 126 -3.87 -4.03 -9.72
C LEU A 126 -2.77 -5.02 -9.32
N ASP A 127 -3.03 -5.89 -8.35
CA ASP A 127 -2.07 -6.89 -7.89
C ASP A 127 -1.78 -7.92 -9.00
N LEU A 128 -2.80 -8.35 -9.75
CA LEU A 128 -2.62 -9.22 -10.93
C LEU A 128 -1.83 -8.51 -12.04
N SER A 129 -2.10 -7.23 -12.28
CA SER A 129 -1.36 -6.43 -13.25
C SER A 129 0.12 -6.32 -12.87
N PHE A 130 0.40 -6.11 -11.57
CA PHE A 130 1.77 -6.07 -11.06
C PHE A 130 2.49 -7.41 -11.28
N ILE A 131 1.85 -8.56 -10.94
CA ILE A 131 2.40 -9.90 -11.15
C ILE A 131 2.69 -10.13 -12.63
N TYR A 132 1.75 -9.78 -13.50
CA TYR A 132 1.87 -9.96 -14.95
C TYR A 132 3.05 -9.19 -15.53
N ILE A 133 3.18 -7.90 -15.19
CA ILE A 133 4.29 -7.06 -15.65
C ILE A 133 5.63 -7.58 -15.11
N LEU A 134 5.67 -7.97 -13.84
CA LEU A 134 6.88 -8.50 -13.22
C LEU A 134 7.31 -9.82 -13.88
N TRP A 135 6.35 -10.71 -14.15
CA TRP A 135 6.62 -11.97 -14.82
C TRP A 135 7.14 -11.79 -16.26
N GLN A 136 6.52 -10.89 -17.03
CA GLN A 136 7.00 -10.57 -18.37
C GLN A 136 8.44 -10.03 -18.38
N ARG A 137 8.81 -9.25 -17.36
CA ARG A 137 10.16 -8.69 -17.26
C ARG A 137 11.19 -9.71 -16.81
N HIS A 138 10.85 -10.60 -15.88
CA HIS A 138 11.72 -11.70 -15.49
C HIS A 138 11.93 -12.71 -16.61
N GLY A 139 10.91 -13.01 -17.40
CA GLY A 139 11.02 -13.92 -18.56
C GLY A 139 11.86 -13.38 -19.73
N LYS A 140 12.16 -12.08 -19.76
CA LYS A 140 13.06 -11.47 -20.76
C LYS A 140 14.53 -11.44 -20.32
N LEU A 141 14.81 -11.81 -19.07
CA LEU A 141 16.16 -11.85 -18.49
C LEU A 141 16.80 -13.25 -18.54
N ILE A 142 16.03 -14.26 -19.01
CA ILE A 142 16.46 -15.64 -19.28
C ILE A 142 16.59 -15.80 -20.80
#